data_e9e9d3e1f29611ab0754737429ec6f76
#
_entry.id   e9e9d3e1f29611ab0754737429ec6f76
#
_cell.length_a   1.000
_cell.length_b   1.000
_cell.length_c   1.000
_cell.angle_alpha   90.00
_cell.angle_beta   90.00
_cell.angle_gamma   90.00
#
_symmetry.space_group_name_H-M   'P 1'
#
loop_
_entity.id
_entity.type
_entity.pdbx_description
1 polymer ?
#
loop_
_entity_poly.entity_id
_entity_poly.type
_entity_poly.pdbx_seq_one_letter_code
_entity_poly.pdbx_strand_id
1 'polypeptide(L)'
;MKAANRRKEIVNLLMSEQKPIPGGALSERFGVSRQIIVQDISLLKASGYDILATHRGYVIQVAPLAERVFKVRHTSEQTEDELDLIVSLGGTIVDVFVWHKVYGRVEAKLNIFSKLGVQQFIEGVRSGKSIELMNITGGYHYHTVRAESEDILDRIEAALKERHYLAPEI
;
A
#
# COMPACT_ATOMS: atom_id res chain seq x y z
N MET A 1 -22.83 -10.46 -19.48
CA MET A 1 -22.28 -9.85 -18.23
C MET A 1 -22.95 -8.50 -17.98
N LYS A 2 -23.32 -8.15 -16.72
CA LYS A 2 -23.92 -6.85 -16.39
C LYS A 2 -22.90 -5.73 -16.58
N ALA A 3 -23.32 -4.54 -17.02
CA ALA A 3 -22.43 -3.40 -17.33
C ALA A 3 -21.54 -2.97 -16.14
N ALA A 4 -22.08 -2.99 -14.90
CA ALA A 4 -21.30 -2.67 -13.71
C ALA A 4 -20.13 -3.65 -13.47
N ASN A 5 -20.37 -4.94 -13.64
CA ASN A 5 -19.32 -5.95 -13.50
C ASN A 5 -18.26 -5.83 -14.60
N ARG A 6 -18.69 -5.53 -15.83
CA ARG A 6 -17.76 -5.30 -16.95
C ARG A 6 -16.83 -4.12 -16.67
N ARG A 7 -17.37 -3.00 -16.18
CA ARG A 7 -16.54 -1.84 -15.81
C ARG A 7 -15.52 -2.16 -14.72
N LYS A 8 -15.93 -2.91 -13.70
CA LYS A 8 -15.01 -3.38 -12.65
C LYS A 8 -13.88 -4.23 -13.22
N GLU A 9 -14.21 -5.16 -14.12
CA GLU A 9 -13.21 -6.02 -14.77
C GLU A 9 -12.30 -5.23 -15.73
N ILE A 10 -12.79 -4.20 -16.41
CA ILE A 10 -11.96 -3.29 -17.21
C ILE A 10 -10.93 -2.60 -16.34
N VAL A 11 -11.32 -2.06 -15.17
CA VAL A 11 -10.37 -1.42 -14.22
C VAL A 11 -9.31 -2.42 -13.76
N ASN A 12 -9.72 -3.60 -13.30
CA ASN A 12 -8.80 -4.64 -12.84
C ASN A 12 -7.77 -4.99 -13.94
N LEU A 13 -8.25 -5.13 -15.18
CA LEU A 13 -7.40 -5.46 -16.31
C LEU A 13 -6.41 -4.34 -16.64
N LEU A 14 -6.86 -3.07 -16.66
CA LEU A 14 -5.99 -1.93 -16.91
C LEU A 14 -4.95 -1.74 -15.80
N MET A 15 -5.29 -2.06 -14.54
CA MET A 15 -4.37 -2.01 -13.41
C MET A 15 -3.30 -3.12 -13.48
N SER A 16 -3.66 -4.31 -13.94
CA SER A 16 -2.74 -5.46 -13.99
C SER A 16 -1.75 -5.40 -15.16
N GLU A 17 -2.17 -4.87 -16.32
CA GLU A 17 -1.38 -4.97 -17.55
C GLU A 17 -0.26 -3.92 -17.67
N GLN A 18 -0.33 -2.80 -16.97
CA GLN A 18 0.63 -1.69 -17.03
C GLN A 18 1.02 -1.21 -18.47
N LYS A 19 0.26 -1.65 -19.48
CA LYS A 19 0.44 -1.31 -20.89
C LYS A 19 -0.89 -0.93 -21.51
N PRO A 20 -0.91 -0.07 -22.54
CA PRO A 20 -2.14 0.28 -23.24
C PRO A 20 -2.84 -0.94 -23.83
N ILE A 21 -4.12 -1.11 -23.50
CA ILE A 21 -4.96 -2.19 -24.04
C ILE A 21 -5.82 -1.63 -25.16
N PRO A 22 -5.72 -2.17 -26.39
CA PRO A 22 -6.53 -1.71 -27.51
C PRO A 22 -8.04 -1.86 -27.23
N GLY A 23 -8.83 -0.84 -27.60
CA GLY A 23 -10.28 -0.89 -27.43
C GLY A 23 -10.96 -2.06 -28.17
N GLY A 24 -10.35 -2.53 -29.27
CA GLY A 24 -10.75 -3.75 -29.98
C GLY A 24 -10.56 -5.00 -29.11
N ALA A 25 -9.42 -5.14 -28.45
CA ALA A 25 -9.15 -6.27 -27.56
C ALA A 25 -10.12 -6.30 -26.35
N LEU A 26 -10.45 -5.11 -25.80
CA LEU A 26 -11.48 -5.02 -24.75
C LEU A 26 -12.87 -5.43 -25.28
N SER A 27 -13.25 -4.97 -26.47
CA SER A 27 -14.56 -5.33 -27.05
C SER A 27 -14.67 -6.83 -27.31
N GLU A 28 -13.63 -7.45 -27.80
CA GLU A 28 -13.55 -8.89 -28.06
C GLU A 28 -13.62 -9.70 -26.75
N ARG A 29 -12.78 -9.33 -25.76
CA ARG A 29 -12.74 -9.98 -24.44
C ARG A 29 -14.08 -9.96 -23.71
N PHE A 30 -14.81 -8.85 -23.78
CA PHE A 30 -16.08 -8.68 -23.07
C PHE A 30 -17.31 -8.98 -23.91
N GLY A 31 -17.16 -9.35 -25.19
CA GLY A 31 -18.26 -9.69 -26.09
C GLY A 31 -19.22 -8.52 -26.32
N VAL A 32 -18.72 -7.29 -26.44
CA VAL A 32 -19.51 -6.07 -26.66
C VAL A 32 -18.92 -5.25 -27.81
N SER A 33 -19.71 -4.30 -28.36
CA SER A 33 -19.19 -3.40 -29.38
C SER A 33 -18.10 -2.44 -28.82
N ARG A 34 -17.23 -1.96 -29.69
CA ARG A 34 -16.23 -0.94 -29.35
C ARG A 34 -16.87 0.34 -28.79
N GLN A 35 -18.07 0.69 -29.26
CA GLN A 35 -18.81 1.84 -28.77
C GLN A 35 -19.23 1.67 -27.29
N ILE A 36 -19.60 0.47 -26.88
CA ILE A 36 -19.90 0.15 -25.48
C ILE A 36 -18.65 0.29 -24.61
N ILE A 37 -17.47 -0.14 -25.11
CA ILE A 37 -16.20 0.07 -24.38
C ILE A 37 -15.91 1.56 -24.23
N VAL A 38 -16.09 2.36 -25.27
CA VAL A 38 -15.91 3.83 -25.19
C VAL A 38 -16.83 4.45 -24.12
N GLN A 39 -18.09 4.02 -24.07
CA GLN A 39 -19.03 4.46 -23.03
C GLN A 39 -18.58 4.03 -21.63
N ASP A 40 -18.17 2.76 -21.46
CA ASP A 40 -17.69 2.26 -20.16
C ASP A 40 -16.47 3.06 -19.69
N ILE A 41 -15.50 3.31 -20.57
CA ILE A 41 -14.31 4.12 -20.26
C ILE A 41 -14.70 5.54 -19.88
N SER A 42 -15.64 6.16 -20.58
CA SER A 42 -16.12 7.51 -20.25
C SER A 42 -16.77 7.58 -18.86
N LEU A 43 -17.56 6.58 -18.50
CA LEU A 43 -18.17 6.46 -17.18
C LEU A 43 -17.13 6.20 -16.08
N LEU A 44 -16.12 5.38 -16.35
CA LEU A 44 -15.02 5.14 -15.42
C LEU A 44 -14.21 6.43 -15.17
N LYS A 45 -13.89 7.19 -16.21
CA LYS A 45 -13.26 8.51 -16.08
C LYS A 45 -14.10 9.46 -15.24
N ALA A 46 -15.41 9.54 -15.50
CA ALA A 46 -16.34 10.34 -14.71
C ALA A 46 -16.45 9.89 -13.25
N SER A 47 -16.12 8.62 -12.96
CA SER A 47 -16.07 8.04 -11.60
C SER A 47 -14.70 8.21 -10.91
N GLY A 48 -13.76 8.98 -11.52
CA GLY A 48 -12.49 9.33 -10.91
C GLY A 48 -11.30 8.44 -11.30
N TYR A 49 -11.48 7.45 -12.19
CA TYR A 49 -10.34 6.68 -12.69
C TYR A 49 -9.55 7.48 -13.73
N ASP A 50 -8.25 7.64 -13.51
CA ASP A 50 -7.37 8.32 -14.46
C ASP A 50 -6.97 7.40 -15.62
N ILE A 51 -7.90 7.25 -16.58
CA ILE A 51 -7.71 6.43 -17.78
C ILE A 51 -7.34 7.32 -18.95
N LEU A 52 -6.15 7.13 -19.50
CA LEU A 52 -5.71 7.78 -20.73
C LEU A 52 -6.10 6.96 -21.97
N ALA A 53 -6.61 7.65 -22.99
CA ALA A 53 -6.76 7.12 -24.33
C ALA A 53 -5.50 7.47 -25.14
N THR A 54 -4.75 6.47 -25.57
CA THR A 54 -3.56 6.62 -26.40
C THR A 54 -3.82 6.06 -27.79
N HIS A 55 -2.90 6.29 -28.75
CA HIS A 55 -2.98 5.66 -30.07
C HIS A 55 -2.88 4.13 -30.03
N ARG A 56 -2.37 3.55 -28.94
CA ARG A 56 -2.24 2.08 -28.72
C ARG A 56 -3.42 1.50 -27.94
N GLY A 57 -4.27 2.32 -27.33
CA GLY A 57 -5.38 1.87 -26.51
C GLY A 57 -5.52 2.64 -25.22
N TYR A 58 -6.21 2.05 -24.27
CA TYR A 58 -6.48 2.61 -22.95
C TYR A 58 -5.46 2.13 -21.93
N VAL A 59 -4.97 3.02 -21.09
CA VAL A 59 -4.09 2.73 -19.95
C VAL A 59 -4.58 3.51 -18.74
N ILE A 60 -4.57 2.89 -17.58
CA ILE A 60 -4.85 3.58 -16.33
C ILE A 60 -3.55 4.14 -15.76
N GLN A 61 -3.55 5.42 -15.41
CA GLN A 61 -2.45 6.00 -14.64
C GLN A 61 -2.73 5.73 -13.16
N VAL A 62 -1.90 4.87 -12.59
CA VAL A 62 -1.83 4.74 -11.13
C VAL A 62 -0.74 5.72 -10.71
N ALA A 63 -1.09 6.72 -9.92
CA ALA A 63 -0.07 7.58 -9.30
C ALA A 63 0.92 6.67 -8.55
N PRO A 64 2.23 6.87 -8.71
CA PRO A 64 3.20 6.11 -7.94
C PRO A 64 2.89 6.31 -6.45
N LEU A 65 2.76 5.21 -5.74
CA LEU A 65 2.57 5.27 -4.29
C LEU A 65 3.79 5.94 -3.65
N ALA A 66 3.55 6.86 -2.74
CA ALA A 66 4.61 7.47 -1.96
C ALA A 66 5.16 6.46 -0.94
N GLU A 67 6.46 6.48 -0.70
CA GLU A 67 7.12 5.67 0.32
C GLU A 67 8.03 6.53 1.19
N ARG A 68 8.00 6.26 2.50
CA ARG A 68 8.88 6.92 3.48
C ARG A 68 9.35 5.92 4.51
N VAL A 69 10.58 6.09 4.97
CA VAL A 69 11.14 5.31 6.07
C VAL A 69 11.02 6.11 7.36
N PHE A 70 10.36 5.53 8.35
CA PHE A 70 10.26 6.08 9.69
C PHE A 70 11.21 5.34 10.62
N LYS A 71 12.06 6.09 11.32
CA LYS A 71 12.85 5.56 12.42
C LYS A 71 12.05 5.71 13.70
N VAL A 72 11.73 4.61 14.33
CA VAL A 72 10.86 4.57 15.51
C VAL A 72 11.54 3.91 16.69
N ARG A 73 11.03 4.22 17.88
CA ARG A 73 11.45 3.60 19.14
C ARG A 73 10.26 3.52 20.09
N HIS A 74 9.92 2.31 20.48
CA HIS A 74 8.88 2.04 21.46
C HIS A 74 9.11 0.68 22.15
N THR A 75 8.22 0.30 23.06
CA THR A 75 8.23 -1.03 23.70
C THR A 75 7.37 -2.03 22.93
N SER A 76 7.54 -3.33 23.22
CA SER A 76 6.71 -4.39 22.59
C SER A 76 5.21 -4.25 22.89
N GLU A 77 4.85 -3.67 24.03
CA GLU A 77 3.44 -3.41 24.37
C GLU A 77 2.81 -2.32 23.49
N GLN A 78 3.64 -1.45 22.91
CA GLN A 78 3.21 -0.34 22.05
C GLN A 78 3.18 -0.69 20.57
N THR A 79 3.70 -1.85 20.17
CA THR A 79 3.77 -2.28 18.76
C THR A 79 2.39 -2.30 18.10
N GLU A 80 1.37 -2.83 18.79
CA GLU A 80 0.01 -2.88 18.25
C GLU A 80 -0.56 -1.47 17.99
N ASP A 81 -0.35 -0.53 18.91
CA ASP A 81 -0.82 0.86 18.78
C ASP A 81 -0.10 1.60 17.65
N GLU A 82 1.21 1.41 17.50
CA GLU A 82 1.97 2.00 16.40
C GLU A 82 1.49 1.51 15.04
N LEU A 83 1.38 0.17 14.86
CA LEU A 83 0.96 -0.41 13.59
C LEU A 83 -0.49 -0.04 13.26
N ASP A 84 -1.39 -0.06 14.24
CA ASP A 84 -2.78 0.38 14.08
C ASP A 84 -2.90 1.86 13.70
N LEU A 85 -2.06 2.72 14.26
CA LEU A 85 -1.98 4.13 13.91
C LEU A 85 -1.66 4.32 12.43
N ILE A 86 -0.61 3.66 11.95
CA ILE A 86 -0.16 3.75 10.55
C ILE A 86 -1.26 3.28 9.58
N VAL A 87 -1.85 2.10 9.83
CA VAL A 87 -2.86 1.55 8.91
C VAL A 87 -4.18 2.32 8.96
N SER A 88 -4.54 2.88 10.12
CA SER A 88 -5.75 3.70 10.28
C SER A 88 -5.70 5.02 9.52
N LEU A 89 -4.50 5.55 9.26
CA LEU A 89 -4.28 6.74 8.46
C LEU A 89 -4.11 6.45 6.97
N GLY A 90 -4.18 5.19 6.54
CA GLY A 90 -4.08 4.79 5.14
C GLY A 90 -2.68 4.34 4.72
N GLY A 91 -1.76 4.14 5.67
CA GLY A 91 -0.44 3.58 5.41
C GLY A 91 -0.44 2.07 5.27
N THR A 92 0.46 1.55 4.45
CA THR A 92 0.84 0.14 4.37
C THR A 92 2.24 -0.01 4.91
N ILE A 93 2.42 -0.83 5.95
CA ILE A 93 3.74 -1.15 6.48
C ILE A 93 4.34 -2.24 5.59
N VAL A 94 5.31 -1.84 4.76
CA VAL A 94 5.94 -2.72 3.76
C VAL A 94 6.88 -3.71 4.44
N ASP A 95 7.72 -3.19 5.32
CA ASP A 95 8.72 -3.97 6.06
C ASP A 95 9.03 -3.37 7.43
N VAL A 96 9.77 -4.14 8.21
CA VAL A 96 10.49 -3.69 9.40
C VAL A 96 11.97 -4.05 9.22
N PHE A 97 12.86 -3.15 9.57
CA PHE A 97 14.29 -3.44 9.59
C PHE A 97 15.02 -2.77 10.74
N VAL A 98 16.18 -3.31 11.04
CA VAL A 98 17.12 -2.77 12.03
C VAL A 98 18.52 -2.76 11.47
N TRP A 99 19.37 -1.88 11.99
CA TRP A 99 20.81 -1.88 11.71
C TRP A 99 21.55 -2.59 12.83
N HIS A 100 22.00 -3.81 12.56
CA HIS A 100 22.79 -4.59 13.50
C HIS A 100 24.29 -4.39 13.26
N LYS A 101 25.08 -4.22 14.33
CA LYS A 101 26.52 -3.92 14.23
C LYS A 101 27.34 -4.96 13.45
N VAL A 102 26.95 -6.21 13.49
CA VAL A 102 27.66 -7.34 12.85
C VAL A 102 26.97 -7.74 11.54
N TYR A 103 25.64 -7.85 11.53
CA TYR A 103 24.91 -8.38 10.37
C TYR A 103 24.48 -7.29 9.38
N GLY A 104 24.70 -6.00 9.68
CA GLY A 104 24.21 -4.91 8.85
C GLY A 104 22.69 -4.75 8.92
N ARG A 105 22.03 -4.49 7.80
CA ARG A 105 20.57 -4.38 7.73
C ARG A 105 19.93 -5.75 7.83
N VAL A 106 19.16 -5.97 8.88
CA VAL A 106 18.30 -7.14 9.07
C VAL A 106 16.85 -6.71 8.84
N GLU A 107 16.15 -7.37 7.93
CA GLU A 107 14.84 -6.93 7.48
C GLU A 107 13.84 -8.09 7.40
N ALA A 108 12.56 -7.79 7.64
CA ALA A 108 11.43 -8.69 7.43
C ALA A 108 10.30 -7.97 6.67
N LYS A 109 9.78 -8.60 5.62
CA LYS A 109 8.62 -8.09 4.89
C LYS A 109 7.35 -8.34 5.69
N LEU A 110 6.54 -7.29 5.89
CA LEU A 110 5.30 -7.36 6.65
C LEU A 110 4.08 -7.25 5.74
N ASN A 111 4.03 -6.27 4.85
CA ASN A 111 2.90 -5.96 3.96
C ASN A 111 1.56 -5.83 4.71
N ILE A 112 1.59 -5.17 5.87
CA ILE A 112 0.42 -4.94 6.72
C ILE A 112 -0.28 -3.67 6.26
N PHE A 113 -1.55 -3.77 5.84
CA PHE A 113 -2.35 -2.67 5.32
C PHE A 113 -3.74 -2.55 5.97
N SER A 114 -4.01 -3.34 7.01
CA SER A 114 -5.31 -3.37 7.68
C SER A 114 -5.18 -3.73 9.15
N LYS A 115 -6.18 -3.35 9.97
CA LYS A 115 -6.24 -3.74 11.39
C LYS A 115 -6.24 -5.25 11.59
N LEU A 116 -6.90 -6.00 10.69
CA LEU A 116 -6.87 -7.48 10.75
C LEU A 116 -5.43 -7.99 10.56
N GLY A 117 -4.67 -7.40 9.62
CA GLY A 117 -3.27 -7.73 9.42
C GLY A 117 -2.41 -7.42 10.65
N VAL A 118 -2.67 -6.31 11.32
CA VAL A 118 -2.00 -5.96 12.60
C VAL A 118 -2.31 -7.03 13.66
N GLN A 119 -3.56 -7.38 13.86
CA GLN A 119 -3.96 -8.42 14.83
C GLN A 119 -3.27 -9.75 14.57
N GLN A 120 -3.25 -10.22 13.31
CA GLN A 120 -2.58 -11.46 12.93
C GLN A 120 -1.07 -11.42 13.21
N PHE A 121 -0.42 -10.30 12.95
CA PHE A 121 0.99 -10.10 13.26
C PHE A 121 1.25 -10.17 14.77
N ILE A 122 0.46 -9.44 15.56
CA ILE A 122 0.57 -9.41 17.03
C ILE A 122 0.32 -10.79 17.65
N GLU A 123 -0.66 -11.54 17.16
CA GLU A 123 -0.91 -12.92 17.60
C GLU A 123 0.29 -13.82 17.28
N GLY A 124 0.92 -13.65 16.10
CA GLY A 124 2.13 -14.38 15.71
C GLY A 124 3.29 -14.12 16.67
N VAL A 125 3.50 -12.88 17.08
CA VAL A 125 4.54 -12.49 18.05
C VAL A 125 4.20 -13.01 19.44
N ARG A 126 2.99 -12.78 19.94
CA ARG A 126 2.54 -13.21 21.29
C ARG A 126 2.54 -14.73 21.46
N SER A 127 2.35 -15.48 20.40
CA SER A 127 2.43 -16.95 20.43
C SER A 127 3.85 -17.51 20.63
N GLY A 128 4.87 -16.66 20.68
CA GLY A 128 6.26 -17.04 20.83
C GLY A 128 6.89 -17.68 19.58
N LYS A 129 6.18 -17.66 18.44
CA LYS A 129 6.69 -18.18 17.16
C LYS A 129 7.78 -17.29 16.55
N SER A 130 7.82 -16.02 16.95
CA SER A 130 8.78 -15.02 16.47
C SER A 130 9.12 -14.03 17.56
N ILE A 131 10.28 -13.38 17.43
CA ILE A 131 10.73 -12.28 18.27
C ILE A 131 10.77 -11.03 17.40
N GLU A 132 10.29 -9.90 17.93
CA GLU A 132 10.35 -8.62 17.24
C GLU A 132 11.80 -8.18 17.03
N LEU A 133 12.14 -7.72 15.80
CA LEU A 133 13.49 -7.30 15.44
C LEU A 133 14.01 -6.16 16.32
N MET A 134 13.13 -5.28 16.82
CA MET A 134 13.52 -4.17 17.68
C MET A 134 14.15 -4.61 19.01
N ASN A 135 13.92 -5.84 19.46
CA ASN A 135 14.49 -6.37 20.70
C ASN A 135 16.02 -6.51 20.64
N ILE A 136 16.59 -6.65 19.44
CA ILE A 136 18.04 -6.73 19.25
C ILE A 136 18.72 -5.34 19.19
N THR A 137 17.96 -4.26 19.18
CA THR A 137 18.45 -2.89 19.05
C THR A 137 17.97 -1.94 20.16
N GLY A 138 17.43 -2.49 21.24
CA GLY A 138 16.94 -1.68 22.37
C GLY A 138 15.69 -0.84 22.02
N GLY A 139 14.82 -1.36 21.20
CA GLY A 139 13.57 -0.73 20.76
C GLY A 139 13.69 0.09 19.47
N TYR A 140 14.91 0.40 18.99
CA TYR A 140 15.08 1.14 17.74
C TYR A 140 14.87 0.24 16.52
N HIS A 141 14.01 0.67 15.63
CA HIS A 141 13.79 0.00 14.34
C HIS A 141 13.27 0.98 13.30
N TYR A 142 13.08 0.49 12.09
CA TYR A 142 12.64 1.28 10.94
C TYR A 142 11.48 0.57 10.28
N HIS A 143 10.49 1.34 9.84
CA HIS A 143 9.43 0.88 8.96
C HIS A 143 9.49 1.61 7.63
N THR A 144 9.48 0.87 6.52
CA THR A 144 9.12 1.44 5.23
C THR A 144 7.60 1.46 5.15
N VAL A 145 7.04 2.66 5.05
CA VAL A 145 5.59 2.85 4.92
C VAL A 145 5.27 3.39 3.54
N ARG A 146 4.29 2.80 2.91
CA ARG A 146 3.74 3.18 1.61
C ARG A 146 2.35 3.74 1.77
N ALA A 147 2.01 4.81 1.02
CA ALA A 147 0.69 5.43 1.04
C ALA A 147 0.32 5.96 -0.36
N GLU A 148 -0.94 6.33 -0.55
CA GLU A 148 -1.43 6.89 -1.82
C GLU A 148 -0.85 8.27 -2.13
N SER A 149 -0.36 9.01 -1.12
CA SER A 149 0.23 10.36 -1.30
C SER A 149 1.21 10.71 -0.18
N GLU A 150 2.07 11.71 -0.44
CA GLU A 150 2.95 12.29 0.58
C GLU A 150 2.15 12.92 1.73
N ASP A 151 0.98 13.52 1.48
CA ASP A 151 0.12 14.09 2.52
C ASP A 151 -0.32 13.05 3.56
N ILE A 152 -0.51 11.81 3.14
CA ILE A 152 -0.82 10.69 4.06
C ILE A 152 0.41 10.36 4.90
N LEU A 153 1.60 10.32 4.29
CA LEU A 153 2.85 10.09 5.00
C LEU A 153 3.15 11.21 6.01
N ASP A 154 2.87 12.46 5.65
CA ASP A 154 3.01 13.61 6.56
C ASP A 154 2.09 13.49 7.78
N ARG A 155 0.84 13.05 7.59
CA ARG A 155 -0.10 12.79 8.69
C ARG A 155 0.36 11.63 9.57
N ILE A 156 0.88 10.56 8.98
CA ILE A 156 1.45 9.43 9.73
C ILE A 156 2.63 9.90 10.56
N GLU A 157 3.54 10.69 9.97
CA GLU A 157 4.70 11.25 10.67
C GLU A 157 4.28 12.12 11.86
N ALA A 158 3.33 13.04 11.65
CA ALA A 158 2.79 13.88 12.72
C ALA A 158 2.17 13.06 13.86
N ALA A 159 1.41 12.02 13.53
CA ALA A 159 0.77 11.14 14.51
C ALA A 159 1.79 10.29 15.30
N LEU A 160 2.81 9.76 14.62
CA LEU A 160 3.92 9.04 15.26
C LEU A 160 4.72 9.96 16.20
N LYS A 161 4.91 11.21 15.81
CA LYS A 161 5.57 12.24 16.63
C LYS A 161 4.74 12.58 17.88
N GLU A 162 3.44 12.78 17.73
CA GLU A 162 2.51 13.05 18.84
C GLU A 162 2.50 11.92 19.88
N ARG A 163 2.59 10.66 19.41
CA ARG A 163 2.68 9.46 20.27
C ARG A 163 4.09 9.21 20.81
N HIS A 164 5.08 10.04 20.48
CA HIS A 164 6.50 9.89 20.86
C HIS A 164 7.12 8.57 20.37
N TYR A 165 6.66 8.07 19.23
CA TYR A 165 7.24 6.88 18.59
C TYR A 165 8.41 7.21 17.67
N LEU A 166 8.47 8.41 17.07
CA LEU A 166 9.61 8.78 16.26
C LEU A 166 10.89 8.90 17.11
N ALA A 167 11.91 8.19 16.67
CA ALA A 167 13.24 8.34 17.27
C ALA A 167 13.85 9.69 16.88
N PRO A 168 14.60 10.36 17.76
CA PRO A 168 15.28 11.59 17.41
C PRO A 168 16.28 11.37 16.27
N GLU A 169 16.38 12.32 15.37
CA GLU A 169 17.48 12.38 14.41
C GLU A 169 18.78 12.55 15.20
N ILE A 170 19.81 11.78 14.82
CA ILE A 170 21.16 11.85 15.44
C ILE A 170 21.95 12.91 14.72
#